data_8e329d0e105c93ec9655568c9ee2af6f
#
_entry.id   8e329d0e105c93ec9655568c9ee2af6f
#
_cell.length_a   1.000
_cell.length_b   1.000
_cell.length_c   1.000
_cell.angle_alpha   90.00
_cell.angle_beta   90.00
_cell.angle_gamma   90.00
#
_symmetry.space_group_name_H-M   'P 1'
#
loop_
_entity.id
_entity.type
_entity.pdbx_description
1 polymer ?
#
loop_
_entity_poly.entity_id
_entity_poly.type
_entity_poly.pdbx_seq_one_letter_code
_entity_poly.pdbx_strand_id
1 'polypeptide(L)'
;MSEERPVVSAEIPEFTGNLEQLEKDAADIASDGKAIGSAGALIDTRFHLLEPFYEAPEADQLFATTAPVASAGDDLRTELGTVSRALLDYAAEVRPLVDRLNGLRAEAAAFERRVADDDEWRADGDLVEENNNRRSDINAAYAAFQ
;
A
#
# COMPACT_ATOMS: atom_id res chain seq x y z
N MET A 1 -6.72 7.21 -40.28
CA MET A 1 -7.80 7.98 -39.68
C MET A 1 -7.86 7.57 -38.23
N SER A 2 -7.45 8.43 -37.34
CA SER A 2 -7.77 8.22 -35.92
C SER A 2 -9.28 8.37 -35.77
N GLU A 3 -9.93 7.28 -35.48
CA GLU A 3 -11.33 7.32 -35.15
C GLU A 3 -11.48 8.15 -33.86
N GLU A 4 -12.00 9.35 -34.03
CA GLU A 4 -12.34 10.23 -32.94
C GLU A 4 -13.54 9.64 -32.20
N ARG A 5 -13.23 8.72 -31.28
CA ARG A 5 -14.22 8.18 -30.34
C ARG A 5 -14.21 9.00 -29.07
N PRO A 6 -15.36 9.22 -28.45
CA PRO A 6 -15.35 9.77 -27.10
C PRO A 6 -14.59 8.82 -26.18
N VAL A 7 -13.84 9.37 -25.24
CA VAL A 7 -13.23 8.59 -24.18
C VAL A 7 -14.35 8.06 -23.29
N VAL A 8 -14.44 6.74 -23.17
CA VAL A 8 -15.46 6.09 -22.34
C VAL A 8 -14.87 5.69 -21.00
N SER A 9 -15.66 5.91 -19.95
CA SER A 9 -15.25 5.59 -18.59
C SER A 9 -14.91 4.11 -18.39
N ALA A 10 -15.58 3.22 -19.15
CA ALA A 10 -15.34 1.77 -19.12
C ALA A 10 -13.95 1.36 -19.66
N GLU A 11 -13.30 2.19 -20.46
CA GLU A 11 -11.93 1.94 -20.97
C GLU A 11 -10.85 2.30 -19.96
N ILE A 12 -11.22 2.99 -18.87
CA ILE A 12 -10.30 3.36 -17.79
C ILE A 12 -10.42 2.30 -16.69
N PRO A 13 -9.38 1.49 -16.43
CA PRO A 13 -9.45 0.49 -15.37
C PRO A 13 -9.73 1.13 -14.02
N GLU A 14 -10.54 0.43 -13.24
CA GLU A 14 -10.82 0.79 -11.87
C GLU A 14 -9.74 0.21 -10.96
N PHE A 15 -9.28 1.03 -10.02
CA PHE A 15 -8.45 0.52 -8.95
C PHE A 15 -9.33 -0.25 -7.97
N THR A 16 -9.13 -1.56 -7.89
CA THR A 16 -9.93 -2.46 -7.05
C THR A 16 -9.29 -2.75 -5.70
N GLY A 17 -8.09 -2.22 -5.45
CA GLY A 17 -7.40 -2.36 -4.18
C GLY A 17 -8.07 -1.57 -3.06
N ASN A 18 -7.84 -2.01 -1.83
CA ASN A 18 -8.32 -1.33 -0.63
C ASN A 18 -7.14 -0.77 0.17
N LEU A 19 -6.85 0.51 -0.02
CA LEU A 19 -5.73 1.19 0.63
C LEU A 19 -5.92 1.32 2.14
N GLU A 20 -7.16 1.50 2.61
CA GLU A 20 -7.46 1.57 4.04
C GLU A 20 -7.17 0.23 4.73
N GLN A 21 -7.53 -0.88 4.10
CA GLN A 21 -7.24 -2.21 4.61
C GLN A 21 -5.73 -2.48 4.59
N LEU A 22 -5.03 -2.05 3.54
CA LEU A 22 -3.58 -2.16 3.44
C LEU A 22 -2.87 -1.40 4.57
N GLU A 23 -3.31 -0.18 4.86
CA GLU A 23 -2.76 0.63 5.95
C GLU A 23 -3.01 -0.02 7.31
N LYS A 24 -4.21 -0.57 7.51
CA LYS A 24 -4.55 -1.29 8.73
C LYS A 24 -3.69 -2.54 8.90
N ASP A 25 -3.56 -3.34 7.86
CA ASP A 25 -2.75 -4.56 7.89
C ASP A 25 -1.27 -4.25 8.12
N ALA A 26 -0.76 -3.17 7.54
CA ALA A 26 0.60 -2.69 7.78
C ALA A 26 0.81 -2.31 9.25
N ALA A 27 -0.15 -1.62 9.86
CA ALA A 27 -0.10 -1.27 11.29
C ALA A 27 -0.14 -2.53 12.16
N ASP A 28 -0.95 -3.52 11.80
CA ASP A 28 -1.05 -4.80 12.51
C ASP A 28 0.28 -5.58 12.42
N ILE A 29 0.94 -5.58 11.27
CA ILE A 29 2.29 -6.19 11.09
C ILE A 29 3.30 -5.55 12.05
N ALA A 30 3.33 -4.23 12.15
CA ALA A 30 4.23 -3.52 13.07
C ALA A 30 3.91 -3.85 14.54
N SER A 31 2.64 -3.93 14.89
CA SER A 31 2.17 -4.28 16.23
C SER A 31 2.56 -5.71 16.59
N ASP A 32 2.39 -6.65 15.68
CA ASP A 32 2.78 -8.05 15.85
C ASP A 32 4.31 -8.17 16.03
N GLY A 33 5.08 -7.42 15.26
CA GLY A 33 6.53 -7.35 15.42
C GLY A 33 6.96 -6.88 16.81
N LYS A 34 6.32 -5.85 17.34
CA LYS A 34 6.56 -5.36 18.69
C LYS A 34 6.21 -6.42 19.76
N ALA A 35 5.10 -7.12 19.58
CA ALA A 35 4.69 -8.18 20.49
C ALA A 35 5.70 -9.34 20.48
N ILE A 36 6.21 -9.73 19.33
CA ILE A 36 7.23 -10.77 19.20
C ILE A 36 8.54 -10.35 19.88
N GLY A 37 8.99 -9.13 19.65
CA GLY A 37 10.18 -8.59 20.30
C GLY A 37 10.06 -8.55 21.82
N SER A 38 8.92 -8.11 22.32
CA SER A 38 8.61 -8.07 23.76
C SER A 38 8.55 -9.47 24.36
N ALA A 39 7.97 -10.44 23.66
CA ALA A 39 7.89 -11.83 24.10
C ALA A 39 9.29 -12.46 24.21
N GLY A 40 10.15 -12.23 23.22
CA GLY A 40 11.54 -12.71 23.24
C GLY A 40 12.34 -12.13 24.41
N ALA A 41 12.24 -10.83 24.63
CA ALA A 41 12.88 -10.15 25.74
C ALA A 41 12.37 -10.66 27.10
N LEU A 42 11.07 -10.90 27.20
CA LEU A 42 10.44 -11.39 28.42
C LEU A 42 10.88 -12.82 28.77
N ILE A 43 10.98 -13.69 27.76
CA ILE A 43 11.49 -15.06 27.93
C ILE A 43 12.92 -15.01 28.50
N ASP A 44 13.79 -14.23 27.91
CA ASP A 44 15.17 -14.08 28.38
C ASP A 44 15.23 -13.53 29.80
N THR A 45 14.50 -12.45 30.09
CA THR A 45 14.46 -11.85 31.42
C THR A 45 13.95 -12.82 32.47
N ARG A 46 12.84 -13.50 32.20
CA ARG A 46 12.25 -14.46 33.17
C ARG A 46 13.13 -15.68 33.43
N PHE A 47 13.80 -16.15 32.36
CA PHE A 47 14.72 -17.25 32.48
C PHE A 47 15.91 -16.89 33.41
N HIS A 48 16.47 -15.69 33.25
CA HIS A 48 17.57 -15.20 34.06
C HIS A 48 17.17 -14.97 35.55
N LEU A 49 15.88 -14.83 35.86
CA LEU A 49 15.41 -14.78 37.25
C LEU A 49 15.63 -16.09 38.00
N LEU A 50 15.90 -17.19 37.29
CA LEU A 50 16.19 -18.49 37.89
C LEU A 50 17.66 -18.62 38.32
N GLU A 51 18.57 -17.76 37.87
CA GLU A 51 20.00 -17.82 38.17
C GLU A 51 20.31 -17.95 39.66
N PRO A 52 19.69 -17.15 40.58
CA PRO A 52 19.96 -17.29 42.01
C PRO A 52 19.54 -18.62 42.64
N PHE A 53 18.69 -19.37 41.94
CA PHE A 53 18.11 -20.62 42.44
C PHE A 53 18.71 -21.88 41.78
N TYR A 54 19.64 -21.71 40.84
CA TYR A 54 20.23 -22.81 40.12
C TYR A 54 21.76 -22.69 40.08
N GLU A 55 22.41 -23.55 40.84
CA GLU A 55 23.89 -23.65 40.93
C GLU A 55 24.35 -24.98 40.36
N ALA A 56 24.99 -24.95 39.20
CA ALA A 56 25.57 -26.13 38.59
C ALA A 56 26.69 -25.69 37.66
N PRO A 57 27.65 -26.55 37.31
CA PRO A 57 28.76 -26.19 36.44
C PRO A 57 28.32 -25.70 35.06
N GLU A 58 27.18 -26.15 34.57
CA GLU A 58 26.57 -25.76 33.28
C GLU A 58 25.64 -24.54 33.34
N ALA A 59 25.48 -23.91 34.49
CA ALA A 59 24.53 -22.83 34.73
C ALA A 59 24.76 -21.67 33.75
N ASP A 60 26.00 -21.23 33.54
CA ASP A 60 26.32 -20.13 32.63
C ASP A 60 25.91 -20.44 31.18
N GLN A 61 26.14 -21.68 30.72
CA GLN A 61 25.72 -22.10 29.38
C GLN A 61 24.20 -22.17 29.26
N LEU A 62 23.53 -22.68 30.28
CA LEU A 62 22.09 -22.80 30.31
C LEU A 62 21.43 -21.42 30.23
N PHE A 63 21.87 -20.47 31.04
CA PHE A 63 21.31 -19.11 31.06
C PHE A 63 21.68 -18.26 29.84
N ALA A 64 22.69 -18.66 29.09
CA ALA A 64 23.02 -18.03 27.80
C ALA A 64 22.10 -18.49 26.65
N THR A 65 21.30 -19.55 26.82
CA THR A 65 20.50 -20.13 25.73
C THR A 65 19.33 -19.24 25.27
N THR A 66 18.85 -18.33 26.11
CA THR A 66 17.69 -17.48 25.79
C THR A 66 18.07 -16.12 25.21
N ALA A 67 19.33 -15.69 25.32
CA ALA A 67 19.80 -14.46 24.69
C ALA A 67 19.57 -14.42 23.16
N PRO A 68 19.85 -15.51 22.40
CA PRO A 68 19.52 -15.57 20.98
C PRO A 68 18.01 -15.44 20.68
N VAL A 69 17.14 -15.89 21.57
CA VAL A 69 15.68 -15.76 21.43
C VAL A 69 15.29 -14.28 21.50
N ALA A 70 15.81 -13.55 22.47
CA ALA A 70 15.58 -12.11 22.59
C ALA A 70 16.10 -11.34 21.37
N SER A 71 17.31 -11.70 20.90
CA SER A 71 17.93 -11.08 19.73
C SER A 71 17.13 -11.35 18.44
N ALA A 72 16.71 -12.60 18.23
CA ALA A 72 15.89 -12.97 17.08
C ALA A 72 14.53 -12.27 17.10
N GLY A 73 13.92 -12.13 18.27
CA GLY A 73 12.66 -11.39 18.44
C GLY A 73 12.83 -9.90 18.10
N ASP A 74 13.92 -9.29 18.50
CA ASP A 74 14.21 -7.88 18.19
C ASP A 74 14.51 -7.67 16.70
N ASP A 75 15.25 -8.58 16.08
CA ASP A 75 15.52 -8.56 14.63
C ASP A 75 14.20 -8.67 13.84
N LEU A 76 13.33 -9.59 14.21
CA LEU A 76 12.04 -9.77 13.56
C LEU A 76 11.14 -8.54 13.74
N ARG A 77 11.14 -7.93 14.92
CA ARG A 77 10.45 -6.67 15.16
C ARG A 77 10.92 -5.58 14.20
N THR A 78 12.23 -5.46 14.00
CA THR A 78 12.84 -4.47 13.09
C THR A 78 12.44 -4.75 11.65
N GLU A 79 12.53 -5.99 11.20
CA GLU A 79 12.16 -6.40 9.84
C GLU A 79 10.69 -6.17 9.54
N LEU A 80 9.80 -6.56 10.45
CA LEU A 80 8.36 -6.32 10.29
C LEU A 80 8.02 -4.83 10.33
N GLY A 81 8.71 -4.03 11.11
CA GLY A 81 8.60 -2.58 11.10
C GLY A 81 9.00 -1.97 9.76
N THR A 82 10.03 -2.51 9.12
CA THR A 82 10.47 -2.08 7.78
C THR A 82 9.43 -2.44 6.72
N VAL A 83 8.87 -3.65 6.75
CA VAL A 83 7.80 -4.07 5.85
C VAL A 83 6.56 -3.19 6.03
N SER A 84 6.15 -2.95 7.27
CA SER A 84 5.02 -2.07 7.58
C SER A 84 5.20 -0.68 6.99
N ARG A 85 6.38 -0.09 7.17
CA ARG A 85 6.68 1.25 6.64
C ARG A 85 6.63 1.27 5.12
N ALA A 86 7.20 0.27 4.45
CA ALA A 86 7.16 0.17 2.99
C ALA A 86 5.72 0.09 2.45
N LEU A 87 4.85 -0.65 3.13
CA LEU A 87 3.44 -0.75 2.75
C LEU A 87 2.69 0.56 2.97
N LEU A 88 2.97 1.27 4.06
CA LEU A 88 2.38 2.58 4.34
C LEU A 88 2.85 3.64 3.34
N ASP A 89 4.11 3.64 2.98
CA ASP A 89 4.68 4.54 1.98
C ASP A 89 4.03 4.29 0.61
N TYR A 90 3.89 3.03 0.22
CA TYR A 90 3.18 2.65 -1.00
C TYR A 90 1.74 3.16 -1.01
N ALA A 91 1.00 2.95 0.07
CA ALA A 91 -0.38 3.43 0.17
C ALA A 91 -0.46 4.96 0.03
N ALA A 92 0.47 5.69 0.65
CA ALA A 92 0.54 7.15 0.57
C ALA A 92 0.86 7.64 -0.84
N GLU A 93 1.76 6.95 -1.56
CA GLU A 93 2.13 7.31 -2.93
C GLU A 93 1.03 7.00 -3.94
N VAL A 94 0.33 5.89 -3.76
CA VAL A 94 -0.71 5.43 -4.70
C VAL A 94 -2.02 6.19 -4.51
N ARG A 95 -2.36 6.61 -3.30
CA ARG A 95 -3.64 7.29 -3.00
C ARG A 95 -3.95 8.47 -3.93
N PRO A 96 -3.06 9.45 -4.14
CA PRO A 96 -3.36 10.55 -5.07
C PRO A 96 -3.52 10.08 -6.53
N LEU A 97 -2.83 9.01 -6.93
CA LEU A 97 -2.97 8.44 -8.26
C LEU A 97 -4.34 7.79 -8.46
N VAL A 98 -4.82 7.07 -7.45
CA VAL A 98 -6.17 6.48 -7.43
C VAL A 98 -7.24 7.57 -7.48
N ASP A 99 -7.10 8.61 -6.68
CA ASP A 99 -8.03 9.74 -6.65
C ASP A 99 -8.08 10.45 -8.00
N ARG A 100 -6.93 10.65 -8.64
CA ARG A 100 -6.85 11.23 -9.97
C ARG A 100 -7.52 10.34 -11.02
N LEU A 101 -7.27 9.05 -11.00
CA LEU A 101 -7.87 8.10 -11.91
C LEU A 101 -9.39 8.04 -11.77
N ASN A 102 -9.90 8.04 -10.53
CA ASN A 102 -11.33 8.10 -10.25
C ASN A 102 -11.96 9.41 -10.74
N GLY A 103 -11.26 10.53 -10.59
CA GLY A 103 -11.67 11.83 -11.14
C GLY A 103 -11.79 11.79 -12.67
N LEU A 104 -10.80 11.23 -13.34
CA LEU A 104 -10.80 11.09 -14.80
C LEU A 104 -11.91 10.18 -15.30
N ARG A 105 -12.21 9.10 -14.58
CA ARG A 105 -13.37 8.23 -14.88
C ARG A 105 -14.69 8.99 -14.76
N ALA A 106 -14.86 9.78 -13.72
CA ALA A 106 -16.05 10.59 -13.52
C ALA A 106 -16.22 11.65 -14.63
N GLU A 107 -15.12 12.31 -15.01
CA GLU A 107 -15.11 13.28 -16.12
C GLU A 107 -15.43 12.64 -17.46
N ALA A 108 -14.86 11.45 -17.73
CA ALA A 108 -15.16 10.69 -18.94
C ALA A 108 -16.64 10.31 -19.03
N ALA A 109 -17.21 9.83 -17.92
CA ALA A 109 -18.63 9.49 -17.84
C ALA A 109 -19.53 10.72 -18.06
N ALA A 110 -19.14 11.88 -17.54
CA ALA A 110 -19.88 13.14 -17.75
C ALA A 110 -19.79 13.59 -19.23
N PHE A 111 -18.64 13.46 -19.86
CA PHE A 111 -18.44 13.75 -21.27
C PHE A 111 -19.28 12.82 -22.17
N GLU A 112 -19.25 11.52 -21.92
CA GLU A 112 -20.07 10.53 -22.63
C GLU A 112 -21.56 10.93 -22.62
N ARG A 113 -22.06 11.34 -21.47
CA ARG A 113 -23.47 11.77 -21.34
C ARG A 113 -23.79 13.03 -22.13
N ARG A 114 -22.83 13.98 -22.20
CA ARG A 114 -23.04 15.24 -22.98
C ARG A 114 -23.09 14.99 -24.47
N VAL A 115 -22.30 14.05 -24.97
CA VAL A 115 -22.19 13.75 -26.42
C VAL A 115 -23.05 12.57 -26.87
N ALA A 116 -23.72 11.88 -25.95
CA ALA A 116 -24.51 10.67 -26.26
C ALA A 116 -25.61 10.93 -27.27
N ASP A 117 -26.26 12.11 -27.18
CA ASP A 117 -27.36 12.52 -28.07
C ASP A 117 -26.92 13.52 -29.15
N ASP A 118 -25.63 13.79 -29.27
CA ASP A 118 -25.04 14.73 -30.22
C ASP A 118 -24.16 14.01 -31.22
N ASP A 119 -24.74 13.58 -32.34
CA ASP A 119 -24.01 12.89 -33.41
C ASP A 119 -23.00 13.80 -34.13
N GLU A 120 -23.14 15.12 -33.98
CA GLU A 120 -22.29 16.11 -34.62
C GLU A 120 -21.17 16.67 -33.70
N TRP A 121 -20.99 16.15 -32.50
CA TRP A 121 -19.99 16.65 -31.56
C TRP A 121 -18.57 16.70 -32.13
N ARG A 122 -18.28 15.82 -33.09
CA ARG A 122 -16.97 15.79 -33.79
C ARG A 122 -16.75 17.00 -34.69
N ALA A 123 -17.80 17.73 -35.04
CA ALA A 123 -17.71 18.98 -35.77
C ALA A 123 -17.45 20.19 -34.84
N ASP A 124 -17.63 20.01 -33.55
CA ASP A 124 -17.35 21.03 -32.53
C ASP A 124 -15.89 20.91 -32.08
N GLY A 125 -15.05 21.87 -32.50
CA GLY A 125 -13.62 21.86 -32.18
C GLY A 125 -13.33 21.88 -30.68
N ASP A 126 -14.14 22.54 -29.88
CA ASP A 126 -13.96 22.63 -28.44
C ASP A 126 -14.23 21.27 -27.76
N LEU A 127 -15.25 20.52 -28.20
CA LEU A 127 -15.56 19.19 -27.70
C LEU A 127 -14.49 18.17 -28.11
N VAL A 128 -13.96 18.28 -29.33
CA VAL A 128 -12.85 17.43 -29.82
C VAL A 128 -11.59 17.70 -29.01
N GLU A 129 -11.27 18.97 -28.76
CA GLU A 129 -10.11 19.34 -27.95
C GLU A 129 -10.26 18.83 -26.50
N GLU A 130 -11.44 18.97 -25.90
CA GLU A 130 -11.73 18.44 -24.57
C GLU A 130 -11.54 16.93 -24.51
N ASN A 131 -12.01 16.18 -25.50
CA ASN A 131 -11.85 14.73 -25.58
C ASN A 131 -10.37 14.34 -25.70
N ASN A 132 -9.61 15.04 -26.51
CA ASN A 132 -8.18 14.77 -26.71
C ASN A 132 -7.36 15.09 -25.46
N ASN A 133 -7.67 16.19 -24.76
CA ASN A 133 -7.02 16.56 -23.52
C ASN A 133 -7.31 15.51 -22.42
N ARG A 134 -8.54 15.04 -22.34
CA ARG A 134 -8.91 13.98 -21.39
C ARG A 134 -8.15 12.69 -21.67
N ARG A 135 -8.01 12.30 -22.94
CA ARG A 135 -7.23 11.13 -23.33
C ARG A 135 -5.76 11.28 -22.94
N SER A 136 -5.18 12.46 -23.13
CA SER A 136 -3.82 12.76 -22.73
C SER A 136 -3.64 12.67 -21.21
N ASP A 137 -4.58 13.20 -20.43
CA ASP A 137 -4.56 13.15 -18.97
C ASP A 137 -4.65 11.72 -18.44
N ILE A 138 -5.48 10.88 -19.06
CA ILE A 138 -5.60 9.46 -18.73
C ILE A 138 -4.28 8.74 -18.97
N ASN A 139 -3.64 8.96 -20.12
CA ASN A 139 -2.36 8.37 -20.45
C ASN A 139 -1.26 8.79 -19.46
N ALA A 140 -1.25 10.06 -19.06
CA ALA A 140 -0.33 10.56 -18.04
C ALA A 140 -0.57 9.93 -16.67
N ALA A 141 -1.82 9.75 -16.27
CA ALA A 141 -2.17 9.09 -15.02
C ALA A 141 -1.72 7.62 -15.02
N TYR A 142 -1.88 6.91 -16.13
CA TYR A 142 -1.38 5.54 -16.28
C TYR A 142 0.14 5.45 -16.16
N ALA A 143 0.87 6.35 -16.81
CA ALA A 143 2.31 6.37 -16.73
C ALA A 143 2.82 6.54 -15.28
N ALA A 144 2.07 7.26 -14.44
CA ALA A 144 2.40 7.48 -13.04
C ALA A 144 2.26 6.21 -12.17
N PHE A 145 1.50 5.19 -12.62
CA PHE A 145 1.40 3.90 -11.92
C PHE A 145 2.57 2.95 -12.22
N GLN A 146 3.37 3.23 -13.23
CA GLN A 146 4.53 2.43 -13.63
C GLN A 146 5.80 2.98 -13.02
#